data_d3886dea52fe66c24ac4a024914639d8
#
_entry.id   d3886dea52fe66c24ac4a024914639d8
#
_cell.length_a   1.000
_cell.length_b   1.000
_cell.length_c   1.000
_cell.angle_alpha   90.00
_cell.angle_beta   90.00
_cell.angle_gamma   90.00
#
_symmetry.space_group_name_H-M   'P 1'
#
loop_
_entity.id
_entity.type
_entity.pdbx_description
1 polymer ?
#
loop_
_entity_poly.entity_id
_entity_poly.type
_entity_poly.pdbx_seq_one_letter_code
_entity_poly.pdbx_strand_id
1 'polypeptide(L)'
;RVITALVLLALLLPALLADTAESLAGITLVLIAAGAWEWGRLNGFAMRGSLRLAAVCVMLCLYAWSARWAYDAPAYVWNITGAAWVLVAGWLIRHGVERWATISRAVRLVLGVLALWLTWLAMYQAKVMGINFLLSVLFLVWMADIAAYFSGRAFGRRKLAPAISPGKSWEGVWGGMVGVLLMACVWIWVDAQYAVDSPSLYTRLYNRGAPFLVLATLFLTLMSVAGDLVESLVKRSAGMKDSSQLLPGHGGVLDRVDALLPALPLAMMLAQSV
;
A
#
# COMPACT_ATOMS: atom_id res chain seq x y z
N ARG A 1 -3.48 22.54 0.22
CA ARG A 1 -3.97 21.18 -0.12
C ARG A 1 -4.05 20.99 -1.63
N VAL A 2 -4.85 21.80 -2.35
CA VAL A 2 -5.01 21.65 -3.82
C VAL A 2 -3.66 21.73 -4.55
N ILE A 3 -2.83 22.70 -4.21
CA ILE A 3 -1.50 22.89 -4.85
C ILE A 3 -0.62 21.64 -4.68
N THR A 4 -0.54 21.06 -3.47
CA THR A 4 0.25 19.86 -3.21
C THR A 4 -0.26 18.66 -4.02
N ALA A 5 -1.59 18.49 -4.10
CA ALA A 5 -2.20 17.44 -4.92
C ALA A 5 -1.90 17.63 -6.41
N LEU A 6 -1.99 18.85 -6.91
CA LEU A 6 -1.68 19.17 -8.31
C LEU A 6 -0.19 18.93 -8.64
N VAL A 7 0.73 19.30 -7.74
CA VAL A 7 2.17 19.06 -7.92
C VAL A 7 2.45 17.56 -7.94
N LEU A 8 1.90 16.79 -7.00
CA LEU A 8 2.07 15.33 -6.98
C LEU A 8 1.48 14.69 -8.25
N LEU A 9 0.29 15.13 -8.68
CA LEU A 9 -0.33 14.63 -9.90
C LEU A 9 0.52 14.97 -11.13
N ALA A 10 1.02 16.21 -11.22
CA ALA A 10 1.87 16.67 -12.33
C ALA A 10 3.20 15.91 -12.43
N LEU A 11 3.71 15.38 -11.31
CA LEU A 11 4.91 14.56 -11.28
C LEU A 11 4.61 13.08 -11.55
N LEU A 12 3.59 12.53 -10.88
CA LEU A 12 3.28 11.11 -10.95
C LEU A 12 2.60 10.70 -12.24
N LEU A 13 1.71 11.53 -12.79
CA LEU A 13 0.95 11.17 -13.98
C LEU A 13 1.83 10.99 -15.23
N PRO A 14 2.76 11.90 -15.57
CA PRO A 14 3.68 11.68 -16.69
C PRO A 14 4.57 10.45 -16.49
N ALA A 15 5.05 10.21 -15.26
CA ALA A 15 5.87 9.05 -14.96
C ALA A 15 5.08 7.74 -15.03
N LEU A 16 3.80 7.77 -14.65
CA LEU A 16 2.90 6.63 -14.77
C LEU A 16 2.61 6.31 -16.25
N LEU A 17 2.42 7.33 -17.08
CA LEU A 17 2.12 7.20 -18.51
C LEU A 17 3.36 6.99 -19.38
N ALA A 18 4.57 7.16 -18.85
CA ALA A 18 5.80 6.92 -19.58
C ALA A 18 5.89 5.45 -20.05
N ASP A 19 6.50 5.23 -21.22
CA ASP A 19 6.67 3.90 -21.82
C ASP A 19 7.53 2.96 -20.96
N THR A 20 8.44 3.53 -20.16
CA THR A 20 9.35 2.78 -19.31
C THR A 20 8.98 2.84 -17.84
N ALA A 21 9.26 1.78 -17.09
CA ALA A 21 8.98 1.72 -15.66
C ALA A 21 9.95 2.58 -14.81
N GLU A 22 11.11 2.94 -15.37
CA GLU A 22 12.18 3.67 -14.70
C GLU A 22 11.74 5.07 -14.26
N SER A 23 10.91 5.75 -15.06
CA SER A 23 10.40 7.08 -14.74
C SER A 23 9.56 7.06 -13.45
N LEU A 24 8.65 6.09 -13.35
CA LEU A 24 7.83 5.88 -12.15
C LEU A 24 8.69 5.42 -10.97
N ALA A 25 9.65 4.51 -11.23
CA ALA A 25 10.55 4.00 -10.20
C ALA A 25 11.39 5.11 -9.58
N GLY A 26 11.90 6.04 -10.37
CA GLY A 26 12.68 7.18 -9.86
C GLY A 26 11.87 8.09 -8.93
N ILE A 27 10.65 8.45 -9.33
CA ILE A 27 9.77 9.30 -8.51
C ILE A 27 9.34 8.56 -7.25
N THR A 28 8.93 7.31 -7.37
CA THR A 28 8.52 6.50 -6.20
C THR A 28 9.69 6.20 -5.28
N LEU A 29 10.93 6.12 -5.77
CA LEU A 29 12.12 6.00 -4.96
C LEU A 29 12.31 7.21 -4.02
N VAL A 30 12.04 8.42 -4.51
CA VAL A 30 12.07 9.64 -3.67
C VAL A 30 10.98 9.58 -2.60
N LEU A 31 9.78 9.14 -2.95
CA LEU A 31 8.68 8.98 -1.99
C LEU A 31 9.00 7.90 -0.93
N ILE A 32 9.58 6.79 -1.34
CA ILE A 32 10.01 5.71 -0.43
C ILE A 32 11.14 6.19 0.51
N ALA A 33 12.09 6.98 0.01
CA ALA A 33 13.12 7.58 0.85
C ALA A 33 12.52 8.50 1.92
N ALA A 34 11.55 9.33 1.54
CA ALA A 34 10.80 10.18 2.46
C ALA A 34 10.03 9.33 3.49
N GLY A 35 9.32 8.29 3.06
CA GLY A 35 8.62 7.36 3.95
C GLY A 35 9.56 6.64 4.92
N ALA A 36 10.74 6.22 4.47
CA ALA A 36 11.74 5.59 5.34
C ALA A 36 12.32 6.57 6.38
N TRP A 37 12.50 7.83 5.99
CA TRP A 37 12.86 8.89 6.93
C TRP A 37 11.76 9.12 7.98
N GLU A 38 10.50 9.19 7.57
CA GLU A 38 9.34 9.31 8.47
C GLU A 38 9.26 8.11 9.42
N TRP A 39 9.44 6.91 8.90
CA TRP A 39 9.47 5.69 9.69
C TRP A 39 10.54 5.72 10.79
N GLY A 40 11.74 6.21 10.45
CA GLY A 40 12.81 6.41 11.43
C GLY A 40 12.40 7.36 12.55
N ARG A 41 11.76 8.48 12.21
CA ARG A 41 11.26 9.47 13.19
C ARG A 41 10.18 8.90 14.09
N LEU A 42 9.18 8.22 13.52
CA LEU A 42 8.11 7.55 14.27
C LEU A 42 8.66 6.53 15.27
N ASN A 43 9.82 5.93 14.98
CA ASN A 43 10.49 4.99 15.87
C ASN A 43 11.59 5.64 16.74
N GLY A 44 11.56 6.96 16.88
CA GLY A 44 12.40 7.72 17.83
C GLY A 44 13.84 7.94 17.37
N PHE A 45 14.12 7.93 16.04
CA PHE A 45 15.40 8.38 15.53
C PHE A 45 15.45 9.91 15.40
N ALA A 46 16.60 10.49 15.74
CA ALA A 46 16.91 11.86 15.39
C ALA A 46 17.13 11.99 13.87
N MET A 47 17.22 13.21 13.36
CA MET A 47 17.36 13.53 11.94
C MET A 47 18.42 12.68 11.24
N ARG A 48 19.66 12.63 11.79
CA ARG A 48 20.77 11.86 11.19
C ARG A 48 20.48 10.36 11.11
N GLY A 49 19.83 9.77 12.13
CA GLY A 49 19.46 8.37 12.14
C GLY A 49 18.38 8.04 11.11
N SER A 50 17.37 8.90 11.00
CA SER A 50 16.29 8.78 10.02
C SER A 50 16.80 8.91 8.57
N LEU A 51 17.75 9.82 8.31
CA LEU A 51 18.39 9.96 7.00
C LEU A 51 19.23 8.72 6.63
N ARG A 52 19.94 8.13 7.61
CA ARG A 52 20.67 6.85 7.38
C ARG A 52 19.70 5.73 7.04
N LEU A 53 18.56 5.64 7.71
CA LEU A 53 17.54 4.65 7.41
C LEU A 53 16.97 4.82 6.00
N ALA A 54 16.70 6.06 5.58
CA ALA A 54 16.28 6.40 4.23
C ALA A 54 17.35 5.96 3.19
N ALA A 55 18.62 6.28 3.47
CA ALA A 55 19.72 5.86 2.59
C ALA A 55 19.83 4.33 2.47
N VAL A 56 19.67 3.59 3.57
CA VAL A 56 19.66 2.11 3.53
C VAL A 56 18.49 1.61 2.67
N CYS A 57 17.30 2.17 2.82
CA CYS A 57 16.14 1.78 2.02
C CYS A 57 16.38 2.05 0.53
N VAL A 58 16.92 3.21 0.17
CA VAL A 58 17.29 3.55 -1.21
C VAL A 58 18.33 2.58 -1.77
N MET A 59 19.37 2.25 -1.00
CA MET A 59 20.40 1.30 -1.42
C MET A 59 19.82 -0.09 -1.68
N LEU A 60 18.86 -0.55 -0.88
CA LEU A 60 18.15 -1.81 -1.12
C LEU A 60 17.34 -1.76 -2.42
N CYS A 61 16.66 -0.65 -2.71
CA CYS A 61 15.93 -0.46 -3.96
C CYS A 61 16.89 -0.48 -5.18
N LEU A 62 18.00 0.26 -5.10
CA LEU A 62 19.00 0.30 -6.17
C LEU A 62 19.67 -1.06 -6.38
N TYR A 63 19.96 -1.80 -5.29
CA TYR A 63 20.46 -3.17 -5.37
C TYR A 63 19.45 -4.09 -6.06
N ALA A 64 18.19 -4.07 -5.66
CA ALA A 64 17.15 -4.88 -6.29
C ALA A 64 16.98 -4.55 -7.79
N TRP A 65 17.13 -3.28 -8.15
CA TRP A 65 17.10 -2.86 -9.54
C TRP A 65 18.32 -3.39 -10.32
N SER A 66 19.53 -3.25 -9.78
CA SER A 66 20.76 -3.77 -10.40
C SER A 66 20.77 -5.29 -10.51
N ALA A 67 20.23 -5.99 -9.52
CA ALA A 67 20.07 -7.44 -9.50
C ALA A 67 18.89 -7.96 -10.34
N ARG A 68 18.19 -7.07 -11.05
CA ARG A 68 17.00 -7.33 -11.88
C ARG A 68 15.76 -7.85 -11.13
N TRP A 69 15.79 -7.90 -9.81
CA TRP A 69 14.61 -8.24 -9.01
C TRP A 69 13.45 -7.26 -9.20
N ALA A 70 13.76 -6.02 -9.56
CA ALA A 70 12.76 -5.02 -9.88
C ALA A 70 11.90 -5.44 -11.11
N TYR A 71 12.48 -6.19 -12.05
CA TYR A 71 11.77 -6.69 -13.23
C TYR A 71 11.07 -8.02 -12.97
N ASP A 72 11.73 -8.92 -12.28
CA ASP A 72 11.25 -10.30 -12.06
C ASP A 72 11.77 -10.83 -10.71
N ALA A 73 11.07 -10.48 -9.63
CA ALA A 73 11.35 -11.07 -8.32
C ALA A 73 10.73 -12.48 -8.25
N PRO A 74 11.46 -13.43 -7.65
CA PRO A 74 10.94 -14.80 -7.50
C PRO A 74 9.62 -14.85 -6.72
N ALA A 75 8.72 -15.74 -7.11
CA ALA A 75 7.38 -15.85 -6.51
C ALA A 75 7.39 -16.04 -4.99
N TYR A 76 8.42 -16.72 -4.44
CA TYR A 76 8.54 -16.89 -2.99
C TYR A 76 8.68 -15.56 -2.22
N VAL A 77 9.23 -14.52 -2.85
CA VAL A 77 9.34 -13.18 -2.23
C VAL A 77 7.95 -12.66 -1.89
N TRP A 78 7.00 -12.77 -2.82
CA TRP A 78 5.63 -12.31 -2.64
C TRP A 78 4.85 -13.19 -1.66
N ASN A 79 5.05 -14.50 -1.72
CA ASN A 79 4.42 -15.45 -0.80
C ASN A 79 4.86 -15.22 0.65
N ILE A 80 6.16 -15.04 0.89
CA ILE A 80 6.71 -14.73 2.23
C ILE A 80 6.21 -13.35 2.69
N THR A 81 6.24 -12.36 1.82
CA THR A 81 5.76 -11.00 2.14
C THR A 81 4.28 -11.00 2.48
N GLY A 82 3.46 -11.72 1.71
CA GLY A 82 2.03 -11.85 1.97
C GLY A 82 1.74 -12.52 3.31
N ALA A 83 2.40 -13.64 3.59
CA ALA A 83 2.27 -14.34 4.86
C ALA A 83 2.72 -13.44 6.04
N ALA A 84 3.85 -12.73 5.89
CA ALA A 84 4.36 -11.80 6.90
C ALA A 84 3.35 -10.66 7.16
N TRP A 85 2.76 -10.05 6.13
CA TRP A 85 1.76 -9.00 6.29
C TRP A 85 0.53 -9.50 7.04
N VAL A 86 -0.03 -10.66 6.66
CA VAL A 86 -1.20 -11.23 7.34
C VAL A 86 -0.93 -11.49 8.82
N LEU A 87 0.21 -12.13 9.13
CA LEU A 87 0.55 -12.51 10.50
C LEU A 87 0.89 -11.28 11.36
N VAL A 88 1.74 -10.39 10.84
CA VAL A 88 2.22 -9.21 11.59
C VAL A 88 1.09 -8.20 11.78
N ALA A 89 0.32 -7.87 10.73
CA ALA A 89 -0.79 -6.95 10.85
C ALA A 89 -1.88 -7.49 11.78
N GLY A 90 -2.27 -8.76 11.63
CA GLY A 90 -3.25 -9.39 12.50
C GLY A 90 -2.80 -9.40 13.96
N TRP A 91 -1.53 -9.70 14.21
CA TRP A 91 -0.96 -9.68 15.56
C TRP A 91 -0.92 -8.26 16.14
N LEU A 92 -0.46 -7.26 15.38
CA LEU A 92 -0.37 -5.86 15.83
C LEU A 92 -1.75 -5.28 16.16
N ILE A 93 -2.72 -5.45 15.26
CA ILE A 93 -4.07 -4.91 15.42
C ILE A 93 -4.74 -5.54 16.67
N ARG A 94 -4.55 -6.84 16.87
CA ARG A 94 -5.09 -7.54 18.03
C ARG A 94 -4.52 -7.05 19.36
N HIS A 95 -3.21 -6.75 19.43
CA HIS A 95 -2.52 -6.37 20.67
C HIS A 95 -2.50 -4.86 20.93
N GLY A 96 -2.85 -4.05 19.92
CA GLY A 96 -3.03 -2.60 20.06
C GLY A 96 -1.75 -1.79 20.18
N VAL A 97 -1.94 -0.50 20.46
CA VAL A 97 -0.89 0.54 20.40
C VAL A 97 0.25 0.28 21.39
N GLU A 98 -0.07 -0.16 22.61
CA GLU A 98 0.92 -0.35 23.68
C GLU A 98 1.95 -1.42 23.35
N ARG A 99 1.53 -2.46 22.63
CA ARG A 99 2.41 -3.58 22.26
C ARG A 99 3.51 -3.17 21.28
N TRP A 100 3.27 -2.19 20.41
CA TRP A 100 4.29 -1.68 19.48
C TRP A 100 5.54 -1.20 20.22
N ALA A 101 5.38 -0.47 21.30
CA ALA A 101 6.49 0.06 22.10
C ALA A 101 7.36 -1.03 22.74
N THR A 102 6.81 -2.23 22.99
CA THR A 102 7.54 -3.35 23.60
C THR A 102 8.40 -4.14 22.59
N ILE A 103 8.15 -3.99 21.27
CA ILE A 103 8.99 -4.59 20.25
C ILE A 103 10.33 -3.86 20.21
N SER A 104 11.42 -4.62 20.09
CA SER A 104 12.75 -4.00 20.00
C SER A 104 12.82 -3.00 18.84
N ARG A 105 13.52 -1.89 19.06
CA ARG A 105 13.64 -0.83 18.06
C ARG A 105 14.22 -1.33 16.73
N ALA A 106 15.20 -2.23 16.81
CA ALA A 106 15.82 -2.82 15.63
C ALA A 106 14.78 -3.59 14.77
N VAL A 107 13.94 -4.42 15.39
CA VAL A 107 12.88 -5.15 14.68
C VAL A 107 11.88 -4.18 14.03
N ARG A 108 11.44 -3.15 14.75
CA ARG A 108 10.53 -2.14 14.19
C ARG A 108 11.11 -1.44 12.97
N LEU A 109 12.40 -1.09 13.02
CA LEU A 109 13.09 -0.43 11.90
C LEU A 109 13.22 -1.36 10.70
N VAL A 110 13.60 -2.62 10.92
CA VAL A 110 13.74 -3.63 9.86
C VAL A 110 12.38 -3.89 9.19
N LEU A 111 11.31 -4.07 9.98
CA LEU A 111 9.97 -4.31 9.43
C LEU A 111 9.51 -3.17 8.51
N GLY A 112 9.72 -1.91 8.91
CA GLY A 112 9.31 -0.79 8.07
C GLY A 112 10.16 -0.62 6.82
N VAL A 113 11.48 -0.82 6.92
CA VAL A 113 12.35 -0.76 5.72
C VAL A 113 11.98 -1.87 4.74
N LEU A 114 11.75 -3.09 5.23
CA LEU A 114 11.32 -4.20 4.38
C LEU A 114 9.94 -3.93 3.75
N ALA A 115 8.98 -3.42 4.51
CA ALA A 115 7.67 -3.07 3.98
C ALA A 115 7.76 -2.04 2.84
N LEU A 116 8.52 -0.95 3.05
CA LEU A 116 8.72 0.10 2.06
C LEU A 116 9.47 -0.40 0.82
N TRP A 117 10.56 -1.13 1.02
CA TRP A 117 11.35 -1.72 -0.06
C TRP A 117 10.53 -2.67 -0.93
N LEU A 118 9.79 -3.60 -0.31
CA LEU A 118 8.95 -4.57 -1.02
C LEU A 118 7.77 -3.90 -1.72
N THR A 119 7.23 -2.83 -1.16
CA THR A 119 6.19 -2.03 -1.82
C THR A 119 6.72 -1.34 -3.06
N TRP A 120 7.94 -0.75 -2.99
CA TRP A 120 8.58 -0.15 -4.16
C TRP A 120 8.85 -1.20 -5.24
N LEU A 121 9.34 -2.37 -4.84
CA LEU A 121 9.59 -3.49 -5.74
C LEU A 121 8.30 -3.95 -6.44
N ALA A 122 7.21 -4.10 -5.68
CA ALA A 122 5.90 -4.46 -6.20
C ALA A 122 5.33 -3.39 -7.14
N MET A 123 5.51 -2.11 -6.82
CA MET A 123 5.10 -0.99 -7.67
C MET A 123 5.84 -1.02 -9.02
N TYR A 124 7.15 -1.25 -8.99
CA TYR A 124 7.96 -1.35 -10.20
C TYR A 124 7.49 -2.53 -11.07
N GLN A 125 7.40 -3.73 -10.50
CA GLN A 125 6.94 -4.91 -11.25
C GLN A 125 5.51 -4.77 -11.78
N ALA A 126 4.61 -4.17 -10.99
CA ALA A 126 3.25 -3.91 -11.44
C ALA A 126 3.23 -2.98 -12.68
N LYS A 127 4.13 -1.98 -12.73
CA LYS A 127 4.29 -1.12 -13.90
C LYS A 127 4.88 -1.89 -15.10
N VAL A 128 5.85 -2.79 -14.87
CA VAL A 128 6.42 -3.67 -15.91
C VAL A 128 5.36 -4.63 -16.47
N MET A 129 4.45 -5.10 -15.64
CA MET A 129 3.32 -5.95 -16.08
C MET A 129 2.33 -5.19 -16.96
N GLY A 130 2.26 -3.87 -16.83
CA GLY A 130 1.44 -2.96 -17.63
C GLY A 130 0.73 -1.90 -16.78
N ILE A 131 0.37 -0.79 -17.45
CA ILE A 131 -0.30 0.34 -16.79
C ILE A 131 -1.67 -0.08 -16.26
N ASN A 132 -2.43 -0.83 -17.05
CA ASN A 132 -3.76 -1.29 -16.66
C ASN A 132 -3.72 -2.18 -15.42
N PHE A 133 -2.73 -3.08 -15.32
CA PHE A 133 -2.53 -3.87 -14.10
C PHE A 133 -2.23 -2.98 -12.89
N LEU A 134 -1.26 -2.08 -13.00
CA LEU A 134 -0.90 -1.19 -11.91
C LEU A 134 -2.07 -0.32 -11.47
N LEU A 135 -2.77 0.31 -12.41
CA LEU A 135 -3.94 1.13 -12.12
C LEU A 135 -5.04 0.34 -11.40
N SER A 136 -5.30 -0.90 -11.81
CA SER A 136 -6.31 -1.73 -11.15
C SER A 136 -6.00 -2.00 -9.67
N VAL A 137 -4.71 -2.12 -9.31
CA VAL A 137 -4.28 -2.24 -7.91
C VAL A 137 -4.42 -0.93 -7.15
N LEU A 138 -4.00 0.19 -7.75
CA LEU A 138 -4.12 1.52 -7.11
C LEU A 138 -5.59 1.90 -6.88
N PHE A 139 -6.43 1.68 -7.88
CA PHE A 139 -7.86 1.95 -7.79
C PHE A 139 -8.59 1.03 -6.80
N LEU A 140 -8.10 -0.20 -6.58
CA LEU A 140 -8.61 -1.06 -5.50
C LEU A 140 -8.52 -0.33 -4.15
N VAL A 141 -7.35 0.19 -3.83
CA VAL A 141 -7.11 0.91 -2.57
C VAL A 141 -7.96 2.19 -2.50
N TRP A 142 -7.93 3.01 -3.55
CA TRP A 142 -8.71 4.26 -3.57
C TRP A 142 -10.21 4.02 -3.49
N MET A 143 -10.73 3.02 -4.20
CA MET A 143 -12.16 2.69 -4.14
C MET A 143 -12.53 2.13 -2.76
N ALA A 144 -11.67 1.30 -2.15
CA ALA A 144 -11.89 0.80 -0.80
C ALA A 144 -12.04 1.97 0.19
N ASP A 145 -11.15 2.96 0.13
CA ASP A 145 -11.17 4.12 1.03
C ASP A 145 -12.38 5.04 0.76
N ILE A 146 -12.66 5.35 -0.51
CA ILE A 146 -13.78 6.22 -0.89
C ILE A 146 -15.12 5.58 -0.47
N ALA A 147 -15.33 4.32 -0.83
CA ALA A 147 -16.57 3.62 -0.50
C ALA A 147 -16.69 3.40 1.01
N ALA A 148 -15.57 3.11 1.72
CA ALA A 148 -15.55 3.01 3.17
C ALA A 148 -15.87 4.34 3.86
N TYR A 149 -15.39 5.45 3.34
CA TYR A 149 -15.70 6.77 3.88
C TYR A 149 -17.20 7.09 3.78
N PHE A 150 -17.79 6.92 2.60
CA PHE A 150 -19.22 7.24 2.40
C PHE A 150 -20.14 6.30 3.18
N SER A 151 -19.89 5.00 3.14
CA SER A 151 -20.68 4.01 3.90
C SER A 151 -20.50 4.14 5.41
N GLY A 152 -19.26 4.37 5.86
CA GLY A 152 -18.98 4.62 7.27
C GLY A 152 -19.61 5.90 7.80
N ARG A 153 -19.69 6.96 6.97
CA ARG A 153 -20.38 8.20 7.32
C ARG A 153 -21.90 8.05 7.36
N ALA A 154 -22.47 7.29 6.42
CA ALA A 154 -23.91 7.12 6.32
C ALA A 154 -24.47 6.10 7.32
N PHE A 155 -23.76 5.02 7.54
CA PHE A 155 -24.26 3.85 8.28
C PHE A 155 -23.41 3.44 9.48
N GLY A 156 -22.22 4.07 9.69
CA GLY A 156 -21.24 3.66 10.68
C GLY A 156 -21.75 3.74 12.13
N ARG A 157 -21.93 2.57 12.73
CA ARG A 157 -22.36 2.42 14.13
C ARG A 157 -21.31 1.68 14.95
N ARG A 158 -20.70 0.63 14.39
CA ARG A 158 -19.75 -0.22 15.09
C ARG A 158 -18.33 0.20 14.76
N LYS A 159 -17.59 0.67 15.76
CA LYS A 159 -16.19 1.07 15.57
C LYS A 159 -15.32 -0.14 15.26
N LEU A 160 -14.40 0.01 14.29
CA LEU A 160 -13.47 -1.06 13.88
C LEU A 160 -12.32 -1.22 14.88
N ALA A 161 -11.63 -0.13 15.19
CA ALA A 161 -10.46 -0.11 16.07
C ALA A 161 -10.40 1.22 16.86
N PRO A 162 -11.21 1.41 17.92
CA PRO A 162 -11.37 2.70 18.60
C PRO A 162 -10.07 3.30 19.12
N ALA A 163 -9.17 2.46 19.66
CA ALA A 163 -7.89 2.89 20.21
C ALA A 163 -6.85 3.30 19.15
N ILE A 164 -7.00 2.82 17.91
CA ILE A 164 -6.05 3.05 16.80
C ILE A 164 -6.59 4.15 15.90
N SER A 165 -7.78 3.97 15.36
CA SER A 165 -8.45 4.87 14.43
C SER A 165 -9.94 4.99 14.76
N PRO A 166 -10.36 5.96 15.59
CA PRO A 166 -11.74 6.09 16.07
C PRO A 166 -12.74 6.45 14.95
N GLY A 167 -12.25 6.91 13.80
CA GLY A 167 -13.08 7.24 12.63
C GLY A 167 -13.57 6.03 11.86
N LYS A 168 -12.84 4.89 11.90
CA LYS A 168 -13.18 3.70 11.12
C LYS A 168 -14.29 2.88 11.74
N SER A 169 -15.17 2.32 10.89
CA SER A 169 -16.30 1.48 11.28
C SER A 169 -16.37 0.20 10.45
N TRP A 170 -17.02 -0.83 10.98
CA TRP A 170 -17.27 -2.08 10.26
C TRP A 170 -18.15 -1.87 9.03
N GLU A 171 -19.16 -1.00 9.14
CA GLU A 171 -20.03 -0.64 8.01
C GLU A 171 -19.23 0.04 6.89
N GLY A 172 -18.19 0.81 7.26
CA GLY A 172 -17.23 1.34 6.28
C GLY A 172 -16.49 0.23 5.57
N VAL A 173 -15.96 -0.77 6.31
CA VAL A 173 -15.26 -1.91 5.69
C VAL A 173 -16.16 -2.67 4.72
N TRP A 174 -17.40 -2.97 5.12
CA TRP A 174 -18.36 -3.64 4.24
C TRP A 174 -18.66 -2.83 2.98
N GLY A 175 -18.85 -1.50 3.14
CA GLY A 175 -19.06 -0.62 2.00
C GLY A 175 -17.85 -0.55 1.06
N GLY A 176 -16.64 -0.54 1.62
CA GLY A 176 -15.38 -0.64 0.85
C GLY A 176 -15.33 -1.93 0.03
N MET A 177 -15.64 -3.07 0.65
CA MET A 177 -15.70 -4.37 -0.04
C MET A 177 -16.70 -4.39 -1.19
N VAL A 178 -17.90 -3.90 -0.97
CA VAL A 178 -18.94 -3.82 -2.02
C VAL A 178 -18.47 -2.90 -3.14
N GLY A 179 -17.93 -1.71 -2.82
CA GLY A 179 -17.44 -0.75 -3.81
C GLY A 179 -16.34 -1.34 -4.68
N VAL A 180 -15.38 -2.05 -4.09
CA VAL A 180 -14.29 -2.70 -4.84
C VAL A 180 -14.80 -3.84 -5.71
N LEU A 181 -15.74 -4.66 -5.23
CA LEU A 181 -16.35 -5.73 -6.05
C LEU A 181 -17.11 -5.17 -7.26
N LEU A 182 -17.89 -4.10 -7.08
CA LEU A 182 -18.57 -3.43 -8.18
C LEU A 182 -17.57 -2.88 -9.20
N MET A 183 -16.50 -2.24 -8.72
CA MET A 183 -15.43 -1.76 -9.58
C MET A 183 -14.73 -2.90 -10.32
N ALA A 184 -14.49 -4.05 -9.68
CA ALA A 184 -13.91 -5.22 -10.31
C ALA A 184 -14.75 -5.70 -11.50
N CYS A 185 -16.08 -5.76 -11.36
CA CYS A 185 -16.99 -6.12 -12.45
C CYS A 185 -16.90 -5.14 -13.62
N VAL A 186 -16.90 -3.84 -13.32
CA VAL A 186 -16.75 -2.78 -14.34
C VAL A 186 -15.38 -2.90 -15.04
N TRP A 187 -14.32 -3.14 -14.30
CA TRP A 187 -12.97 -3.22 -14.86
C TRP A 187 -12.79 -4.44 -15.79
N ILE A 188 -13.30 -5.60 -15.38
CA ILE A 188 -13.31 -6.82 -16.23
C ILE A 188 -14.09 -6.56 -17.53
N TRP A 189 -15.20 -5.84 -17.43
CA TRP A 189 -15.96 -5.46 -18.64
C TRP A 189 -15.15 -4.51 -19.53
N VAL A 190 -14.45 -3.52 -18.97
CA VAL A 190 -13.56 -2.61 -19.71
C VAL A 190 -12.44 -3.39 -20.40
N ASP A 191 -11.77 -4.30 -19.68
CA ASP A 191 -10.72 -5.15 -20.25
C ASP A 191 -11.22 -6.01 -21.42
N ALA A 192 -12.48 -6.43 -21.39
CA ALA A 192 -13.08 -7.23 -22.45
C ALA A 192 -13.52 -6.41 -23.69
N GLN A 193 -13.82 -5.12 -23.51
CA GLN A 193 -14.33 -4.26 -24.60
C GLN A 193 -13.24 -3.45 -25.29
N TYR A 194 -12.17 -3.10 -24.60
CA TYR A 194 -11.14 -2.19 -25.08
C TYR A 194 -9.78 -2.87 -25.18
N ALA A 195 -8.97 -2.43 -26.15
CA ALA A 195 -7.57 -2.83 -26.24
C ALA A 195 -6.76 -2.17 -25.12
N VAL A 196 -6.46 -2.93 -24.09
CA VAL A 196 -5.62 -2.50 -22.95
C VAL A 196 -4.21 -3.07 -23.09
N ASP A 197 -3.22 -2.41 -22.48
CA ASP A 197 -1.81 -2.82 -22.54
C ASP A 197 -1.52 -4.14 -21.79
N SER A 198 -2.36 -4.46 -20.83
CA SER A 198 -2.23 -5.68 -20.01
C SER A 198 -3.55 -6.08 -19.35
N PRO A 199 -3.78 -7.36 -19.04
CA PRO A 199 -4.89 -7.76 -18.20
C PRO A 199 -4.79 -7.14 -16.81
N SER A 200 -5.89 -6.55 -16.32
CA SER A 200 -5.96 -6.02 -14.96
C SER A 200 -5.80 -7.10 -13.90
N LEU A 201 -5.57 -6.69 -12.64
CA LEU A 201 -5.63 -7.59 -11.49
C LEU A 201 -6.94 -8.39 -11.49
N TYR A 202 -8.07 -7.73 -11.71
CA TYR A 202 -9.39 -8.37 -11.65
C TYR A 202 -9.60 -9.41 -12.74
N THR A 203 -9.18 -9.13 -13.97
CA THR A 203 -9.23 -10.10 -15.07
C THR A 203 -8.35 -11.31 -14.80
N ARG A 204 -7.14 -11.11 -14.26
CA ARG A 204 -6.26 -12.22 -13.85
C ARG A 204 -6.90 -13.09 -12.77
N LEU A 205 -7.51 -12.47 -11.75
CA LEU A 205 -8.21 -13.20 -10.69
C LEU A 205 -9.45 -13.93 -11.22
N TYR A 206 -10.21 -13.28 -12.12
CA TYR A 206 -11.40 -13.89 -12.74
C TYR A 206 -11.08 -15.11 -13.62
N ASN A 207 -9.95 -15.09 -14.31
CA ASN A 207 -9.50 -16.24 -15.12
C ASN A 207 -9.25 -17.50 -14.28
N ARG A 208 -9.09 -17.36 -12.96
CA ARG A 208 -9.01 -18.48 -11.99
C ARG A 208 -10.37 -18.88 -11.43
N GLY A 209 -11.42 -18.23 -11.85
CA GLY A 209 -12.81 -18.47 -11.45
C GLY A 209 -13.42 -17.32 -10.61
N ALA A 210 -14.71 -17.11 -10.79
CA ALA A 210 -15.44 -16.08 -10.08
C ALA A 210 -15.35 -16.17 -8.53
N PRO A 211 -15.38 -17.36 -7.91
CA PRO A 211 -15.17 -17.44 -6.45
C PRO A 211 -13.80 -16.95 -6.00
N PHE A 212 -12.75 -17.23 -6.80
CA PHE A 212 -11.40 -16.76 -6.51
C PHE A 212 -11.29 -15.24 -6.64
N LEU A 213 -11.88 -14.64 -7.68
CA LEU A 213 -11.98 -13.18 -7.81
C LEU A 213 -12.58 -12.55 -6.53
N VAL A 214 -13.74 -13.06 -6.09
CA VAL A 214 -14.45 -12.52 -4.93
C VAL A 214 -13.58 -12.60 -3.68
N LEU A 215 -13.05 -13.80 -3.37
CA LEU A 215 -12.26 -14.02 -2.16
C LEU A 215 -10.97 -13.19 -2.18
N ALA A 216 -10.25 -13.15 -3.29
CA ALA A 216 -9.02 -12.40 -3.45
C ALA A 216 -9.25 -10.88 -3.34
N THR A 217 -10.31 -10.37 -3.95
CA THR A 217 -10.68 -8.95 -3.90
C THR A 217 -11.06 -8.53 -2.48
N LEU A 218 -11.86 -9.33 -1.78
CA LEU A 218 -12.22 -9.08 -0.37
C LEU A 218 -10.98 -9.14 0.53
N PHE A 219 -10.11 -10.10 0.31
CA PHE A 219 -8.85 -10.23 1.05
C PHE A 219 -7.95 -9.01 0.86
N LEU A 220 -7.73 -8.56 -0.38
CA LEU A 220 -6.93 -7.37 -0.68
C LEU A 220 -7.54 -6.11 -0.06
N THR A 221 -8.86 -5.96 -0.11
CA THR A 221 -9.56 -4.84 0.52
C THR A 221 -9.35 -4.85 2.05
N LEU A 222 -9.45 -6.00 2.70
CA LEU A 222 -9.17 -6.11 4.13
C LEU A 222 -7.71 -5.78 4.46
N MET A 223 -6.79 -6.23 3.64
CA MET A 223 -5.36 -5.96 3.85
C MET A 223 -5.01 -4.49 3.61
N SER A 224 -5.66 -3.81 2.67
CA SER A 224 -5.57 -2.35 2.51
C SER A 224 -5.99 -1.63 3.80
N VAL A 225 -7.14 -1.99 4.37
CA VAL A 225 -7.61 -1.44 5.66
C VAL A 225 -6.63 -1.77 6.79
N ALA A 226 -6.05 -2.97 6.80
CA ALA A 226 -5.08 -3.38 7.80
C ALA A 226 -3.77 -2.59 7.72
N GLY A 227 -3.31 -2.23 6.52
CA GLY A 227 -2.13 -1.38 6.29
C GLY A 227 -2.29 -0.01 6.96
N ASP A 228 -3.39 0.70 6.68
CA ASP A 228 -3.71 1.98 7.31
C ASP A 228 -3.85 1.82 8.85
N LEU A 229 -4.46 0.74 9.34
CA LEU A 229 -4.54 0.50 10.79
C LEU A 229 -3.17 0.29 11.42
N VAL A 230 -2.26 -0.44 10.77
CA VAL A 230 -0.89 -0.65 11.26
C VAL A 230 -0.13 0.67 11.29
N GLU A 231 -0.20 1.47 10.24
CA GLU A 231 0.43 2.79 10.20
C GLU A 231 -0.15 3.72 11.27
N SER A 232 -1.48 3.77 11.39
CA SER A 232 -2.17 4.52 12.45
C SER A 232 -1.74 4.07 13.84
N LEU A 233 -1.58 2.76 14.09
CA LEU A 233 -1.10 2.21 15.35
C LEU A 233 0.32 2.71 15.68
N VAL A 234 1.22 2.70 14.70
CA VAL A 234 2.59 3.19 14.85
C VAL A 234 2.60 4.68 15.18
N LYS A 235 1.80 5.50 14.49
CA LYS A 235 1.65 6.93 14.79
C LYS A 235 1.16 7.17 16.22
N ARG A 236 0.13 6.44 16.66
CA ARG A 236 -0.39 6.56 18.04
C ARG A 236 0.64 6.16 19.07
N SER A 237 1.44 5.13 18.83
CA SER A 237 2.51 4.72 19.75
C SER A 237 3.62 5.77 19.87
N ALA A 238 3.81 6.59 18.82
CA ALA A 238 4.74 7.73 18.83
C ALA A 238 4.10 9.02 19.37
N GLY A 239 2.84 9.00 19.80
CA GLY A 239 2.09 10.19 20.23
C GLY A 239 1.74 11.15 19.09
N MET A 240 1.81 10.69 17.84
CA MET A 240 1.60 11.50 16.64
C MET A 240 0.26 11.15 15.96
N LYS A 241 -0.25 12.12 15.18
CA LYS A 241 -1.44 11.90 14.33
C LYS A 241 -1.06 11.67 12.88
N ASP A 242 -0.12 12.42 12.37
CA ASP A 242 0.39 12.36 11.02
C ASP A 242 1.86 11.91 11.06
N SER A 243 2.34 11.18 10.05
CA SER A 243 3.71 10.68 10.01
C SER A 243 4.74 11.81 9.91
N SER A 244 4.38 12.91 9.25
CA SER A 244 5.14 14.16 9.17
C SER A 244 4.28 15.30 8.61
N GLN A 245 4.94 16.42 8.25
CA GLN A 245 4.35 17.54 7.53
C GLN A 245 5.05 17.78 6.17
N LEU A 246 5.67 16.75 5.60
CA LEU A 246 6.39 16.87 4.33
C LEU A 246 5.48 17.26 3.17
N LEU A 247 4.22 16.81 3.20
CA LEU A 247 3.21 17.19 2.19
C LEU A 247 2.27 18.24 2.78
N PRO A 248 2.48 19.55 2.50
CA PRO A 248 1.69 20.62 3.11
C PRO A 248 0.18 20.39 2.97
N GLY A 249 -0.51 20.27 4.09
CA GLY A 249 -1.95 20.03 4.17
C GLY A 249 -2.40 18.57 3.89
N HIS A 250 -1.44 17.65 3.65
CA HIS A 250 -1.68 16.23 3.40
C HIS A 250 -0.98 15.28 4.38
N GLY A 251 -0.22 15.81 5.35
CA GLY A 251 0.55 14.98 6.28
C GLY A 251 1.88 14.52 5.69
N GLY A 252 2.28 13.31 5.99
CA GLY A 252 3.48 12.70 5.44
C GLY A 252 3.23 11.82 4.22
N VAL A 253 4.31 11.27 3.70
CA VAL A 253 4.29 10.31 2.58
C VAL A 253 3.74 8.97 3.05
N LEU A 254 4.11 8.50 4.26
CA LEU A 254 3.56 7.27 4.83
C LEU A 254 2.04 7.31 4.93
N ASP A 255 1.46 8.46 5.33
CA ASP A 255 0.01 8.67 5.39
C ASP A 255 -0.70 8.54 4.03
N ARG A 256 0.05 8.44 2.92
CA ARG A 256 -0.48 8.31 1.55
C ARG A 256 -0.25 6.94 0.93
N VAL A 257 0.65 6.16 1.48
CA VAL A 257 1.03 4.84 0.94
C VAL A 257 0.75 3.69 1.90
N ASP A 258 0.27 3.97 3.10
CA ASP A 258 0.01 3.01 4.18
C ASP A 258 -0.84 1.81 3.74
N ALA A 259 -1.93 2.04 3.04
CA ALA A 259 -2.79 1.01 2.49
C ALA A 259 -2.14 0.26 1.31
N LEU A 260 -1.22 0.91 0.58
CA LEU A 260 -0.47 0.30 -0.51
C LEU A 260 0.63 -0.64 -0.02
N LEU A 261 1.14 -0.43 1.21
CA LEU A 261 2.21 -1.26 1.78
C LEU A 261 1.89 -2.76 1.76
N PRO A 262 0.71 -3.22 2.19
CA PRO A 262 0.30 -4.60 2.00
C PRO A 262 -0.33 -4.87 0.64
N ALA A 263 -1.13 -3.94 0.09
CA ALA A 263 -1.95 -4.21 -1.08
C ALA A 263 -1.11 -4.54 -2.33
N LEU A 264 -0.03 -3.80 -2.59
CA LEU A 264 0.83 -4.03 -3.75
C LEU A 264 1.55 -5.38 -3.71
N PRO A 265 2.30 -5.75 -2.64
CA PRO A 265 2.94 -7.06 -2.58
C PRO A 265 1.96 -8.23 -2.63
N LEU A 266 0.78 -8.08 -1.99
CA LEU A 266 -0.27 -9.11 -2.01
C LEU A 266 -0.93 -9.23 -3.38
N ALA A 267 -1.11 -8.13 -4.11
CA ALA A 267 -1.57 -8.18 -5.49
C ALA A 267 -0.57 -8.93 -6.38
N MET A 268 0.74 -8.69 -6.20
CA MET A 268 1.78 -9.44 -6.90
C MET A 268 1.73 -10.94 -6.55
N MET A 269 1.59 -11.29 -5.27
CA MET A 269 1.43 -12.68 -4.83
C MET A 269 0.27 -13.37 -5.55
N LEU A 270 -0.89 -12.73 -5.60
CA LEU A 270 -2.09 -13.29 -6.22
C LEU A 270 -2.02 -13.32 -7.74
N ALA A 271 -1.32 -12.37 -8.38
CA ALA A 271 -1.18 -12.29 -9.82
C ALA A 271 -0.16 -13.27 -10.40
N GLN A 272 0.91 -13.61 -9.66
CA GLN A 272 1.98 -14.52 -10.12
C GLN A 272 1.63 -16.01 -9.97
N SER A 273 0.61 -16.33 -9.20
CA SER A 273 0.17 -17.71 -9.01
C SER A 273 -0.56 -18.30 -10.23
N VAL A 274 -0.33 -17.71 -11.42
CA VAL A 274 -0.93 -18.13 -12.71
C VAL A 274 0.12 -18.79 -13.57
#